data_3f5eaf73f5b5e313a4d0faf982df6a6e
#
_entry.id   3f5eaf73f5b5e313a4d0faf982df6a6e
#
_cell.length_a   1.000
_cell.length_b   1.000
_cell.length_c   1.000
_cell.angle_alpha   90.00
_cell.angle_beta   90.00
_cell.angle_gamma   90.00
#
_symmetry.space_group_name_H-M   'P 1'
#
loop_
_entity.id
_entity.type
_entity.pdbx_description
1 polymer ?
#
loop_
_entity_poly.entity_id
_entity_poly.type
_entity_poly.pdbx_seq_one_letter_code
_entity_poly.pdbx_strand_id
1 'polypeptide(L)'
;GILSMANSGPNTNGSQFYITEVATPWLDGRHTIFGKVVKGEAVIDSIANVEKGQQDTPKTDIVLNKVAIFSKGDQYKHYDAAKIFNDGKSKIQDNNKVYLAKAEEEKLKKEREFAANQEKLVNDMKAGMQATPSGLYYKITKTTSGETAKAGQTVAVHYAGKLINGDEFDNSFKRGQPIDIPIGVGQVIKGWDEGILLLKEGETATLLIPPALGYGERGAGGVIPPNAWLVFDVELVKISK
;
A
#
# COMPACT_ATOMS: atom_id res chain seq x y z
N GLY A 1 -17.20 -8.28 -21.06
CA GLY A 1 -17.79 -9.61 -21.21
C GLY A 1 -17.10 -10.69 -20.39
N ILE A 2 -16.28 -10.37 -19.40
CA ILE A 2 -15.62 -11.34 -18.49
C ILE A 2 -16.55 -11.62 -17.30
N LEU A 3 -16.82 -12.89 -17.03
CA LEU A 3 -17.61 -13.35 -15.90
C LEU A 3 -16.69 -13.71 -14.74
N SER A 4 -16.84 -13.02 -13.61
CA SER A 4 -15.92 -13.12 -12.48
C SER A 4 -16.65 -13.09 -11.13
N MET A 5 -16.01 -13.65 -10.10
CA MET A 5 -16.55 -13.66 -8.74
C MET A 5 -16.35 -12.32 -8.04
N ALA A 6 -17.41 -11.80 -7.44
CA ALA A 6 -17.30 -10.67 -6.52
C ALA A 6 -16.71 -11.15 -5.17
N ASN A 7 -15.88 -10.28 -4.57
CA ASN A 7 -15.31 -10.55 -3.25
C ASN A 7 -14.97 -9.23 -2.52
N SER A 8 -14.66 -9.33 -1.24
CA SER A 8 -14.22 -8.24 -0.37
C SER A 8 -12.74 -8.36 0.01
N GLY A 9 -11.95 -9.01 -0.81
CA GLY A 9 -10.52 -9.29 -0.60
C GLY A 9 -10.18 -10.77 -0.69
N PRO A 10 -8.96 -11.17 -0.39
CA PRO A 10 -8.50 -12.55 -0.49
C PRO A 10 -9.39 -13.54 0.29
N ASN A 11 -9.72 -14.68 -0.34
CA ASN A 11 -10.51 -15.78 0.26
C ASN A 11 -11.94 -15.40 0.69
N THR A 12 -12.53 -14.35 0.14
CA THR A 12 -13.90 -13.89 0.48
C THR A 12 -14.91 -14.07 -0.66
N ASN A 13 -14.62 -14.93 -1.65
CA ASN A 13 -15.57 -15.25 -2.70
C ASN A 13 -16.82 -15.92 -2.08
N GLY A 14 -17.98 -15.34 -2.40
CA GLY A 14 -19.29 -15.91 -2.04
C GLY A 14 -20.02 -16.45 -3.27
N SER A 15 -21.31 -16.14 -3.39
CA SER A 15 -22.15 -16.51 -4.53
C SER A 15 -22.38 -15.35 -5.52
N GLN A 16 -21.89 -14.16 -5.21
CA GLN A 16 -22.02 -13.01 -6.10
C GLN A 16 -21.02 -13.06 -7.25
N PHE A 17 -21.48 -12.72 -8.42
CA PHE A 17 -20.64 -12.59 -9.61
C PHE A 17 -20.95 -11.25 -10.32
N TYR A 18 -20.07 -10.87 -11.21
CA TYR A 18 -20.27 -9.73 -12.08
C TYR A 18 -19.80 -10.04 -13.51
N ILE A 19 -20.29 -9.27 -14.47
CA ILE A 19 -19.85 -9.30 -15.85
C ILE A 19 -19.25 -7.94 -16.17
N THR A 20 -18.02 -7.90 -16.68
CA THR A 20 -17.37 -6.64 -17.05
C THR A 20 -17.96 -6.08 -18.34
N GLU A 21 -18.24 -4.80 -18.37
CA GLU A 21 -18.66 -4.06 -19.57
C GLU A 21 -17.43 -3.63 -20.40
N VAL A 22 -16.38 -3.19 -19.72
CA VAL A 22 -15.11 -2.74 -20.32
C VAL A 22 -13.92 -3.54 -19.77
N ALA A 23 -12.73 -3.33 -20.33
CA ALA A 23 -11.50 -3.90 -19.76
C ALA A 23 -11.22 -3.33 -18.37
N THR A 24 -10.93 -4.20 -17.41
CA THR A 24 -10.72 -3.87 -15.98
C THR A 24 -9.39 -4.41 -15.46
N PRO A 25 -8.23 -3.97 -16.00
CA PRO A 25 -6.92 -4.54 -15.64
C PRO A 25 -6.56 -4.37 -14.16
N TRP A 26 -7.16 -3.38 -13.48
CA TRP A 26 -6.97 -3.17 -12.03
C TRP A 26 -7.58 -4.27 -11.15
N LEU A 27 -8.42 -5.15 -11.71
CA LEU A 27 -9.00 -6.31 -11.03
C LEU A 27 -8.18 -7.59 -11.22
N ASP A 28 -7.15 -7.57 -12.05
CA ASP A 28 -6.30 -8.73 -12.32
C ASP A 28 -5.61 -9.23 -11.06
N GLY A 29 -5.58 -10.55 -10.88
CA GLY A 29 -5.04 -11.19 -9.68
C GLY A 29 -5.87 -11.04 -8.40
N ARG A 30 -7.01 -10.33 -8.44
CA ARG A 30 -7.89 -10.08 -7.28
C ARG A 30 -9.22 -10.83 -7.34
N HIS A 31 -9.72 -11.12 -8.53
CA HIS A 31 -11.02 -11.74 -8.75
C HIS A 31 -10.89 -13.00 -9.61
N THR A 32 -11.60 -14.05 -9.22
CA THR A 32 -11.58 -15.33 -9.95
C THR A 32 -12.44 -15.26 -11.20
N ILE A 33 -11.82 -15.34 -12.36
CA ILE A 33 -12.50 -15.44 -13.65
C ILE A 33 -12.92 -16.90 -13.86
N PHE A 34 -14.20 -17.12 -14.18
CA PHE A 34 -14.74 -18.46 -14.44
C PHE A 34 -15.52 -18.55 -15.74
N GLY A 35 -15.66 -17.47 -16.50
CA GLY A 35 -16.37 -17.48 -17.76
C GLY A 35 -16.14 -16.23 -18.62
N LYS A 36 -16.66 -16.32 -19.84
CA LYS A 36 -16.70 -15.21 -20.80
C LYS A 36 -18.02 -15.23 -21.55
N VAL A 37 -18.59 -14.07 -21.77
CA VAL A 37 -19.77 -13.88 -22.62
C VAL A 37 -19.38 -14.17 -24.07
N VAL A 38 -20.12 -15.03 -24.72
CA VAL A 38 -19.91 -15.42 -26.13
C VAL A 38 -21.00 -14.91 -27.06
N LYS A 39 -22.14 -14.46 -26.49
CA LYS A 39 -23.26 -13.88 -27.23
C LYS A 39 -24.12 -13.06 -26.30
N GLY A 40 -24.70 -11.95 -26.80
CA GLY A 40 -25.63 -11.11 -26.07
C GLY A 40 -24.95 -9.93 -25.34
N GLU A 41 -23.80 -9.45 -25.79
CA GLU A 41 -23.11 -8.27 -25.20
C GLU A 41 -24.04 -7.04 -25.16
N ALA A 42 -24.86 -6.81 -26.21
CA ALA A 42 -25.82 -5.71 -26.21
C ALA A 42 -26.88 -5.78 -25.08
N VAL A 43 -27.15 -6.97 -24.53
CA VAL A 43 -28.00 -7.14 -23.35
C VAL A 43 -27.28 -6.67 -22.10
N ILE A 44 -25.99 -6.95 -21.98
CA ILE A 44 -25.15 -6.47 -20.87
C ILE A 44 -25.10 -4.95 -20.88
N ASP A 45 -24.85 -4.36 -22.06
CA ASP A 45 -24.83 -2.90 -22.22
C ASP A 45 -26.19 -2.28 -21.85
N SER A 46 -27.28 -2.93 -22.25
CA SER A 46 -28.64 -2.48 -21.89
C SER A 46 -28.88 -2.52 -20.37
N ILE A 47 -28.38 -3.56 -19.69
CA ILE A 47 -28.47 -3.70 -18.24
C ILE A 47 -27.59 -2.65 -17.55
N ALA A 48 -26.38 -2.43 -18.04
CA ALA A 48 -25.46 -1.45 -17.47
C ALA A 48 -25.96 0.01 -17.59
N ASN A 49 -26.79 0.28 -18.60
CA ASN A 49 -27.31 1.62 -18.90
C ASN A 49 -28.75 1.88 -18.43
N VAL A 50 -29.35 1.02 -17.60
CA VAL A 50 -30.65 1.29 -16.99
C VAL A 50 -30.61 2.51 -16.05
N GLU A 51 -31.73 3.10 -15.77
CA GLU A 51 -31.84 4.20 -14.84
C GLU A 51 -31.41 3.75 -13.42
N LYS A 52 -30.45 4.48 -12.84
CA LYS A 52 -29.81 4.14 -11.57
C LYS A 52 -30.19 5.11 -10.46
N GLY A 53 -30.23 4.61 -9.23
CA GLY A 53 -30.35 5.38 -8.01
C GLY A 53 -28.98 5.59 -7.33
N GLN A 54 -29.01 5.67 -6.01
CA GLN A 54 -27.78 5.76 -5.20
C GLN A 54 -26.94 4.49 -5.34
N GLN A 55 -25.62 4.66 -5.34
CA GLN A 55 -24.64 3.56 -5.46
C GLN A 55 -24.83 2.69 -6.71
N ASP A 56 -25.22 3.33 -7.82
CA ASP A 56 -25.48 2.66 -9.10
C ASP A 56 -26.53 1.53 -9.06
N THR A 57 -27.37 1.50 -8.03
CA THR A 57 -28.47 0.52 -7.92
C THR A 57 -29.54 0.82 -8.97
N PRO A 58 -29.95 -0.15 -9.81
CA PRO A 58 -31.04 0.04 -10.75
C PRO A 58 -32.33 0.49 -10.02
N LYS A 59 -33.04 1.50 -10.55
CA LYS A 59 -34.33 1.95 -9.99
C LYS A 59 -35.43 0.90 -10.14
N THR A 60 -35.33 0.05 -11.15
CA THR A 60 -36.18 -1.10 -11.34
C THR A 60 -35.33 -2.36 -11.28
N ASP A 61 -35.74 -3.31 -10.46
CA ASP A 61 -35.00 -4.56 -10.26
C ASP A 61 -34.80 -5.31 -11.58
N ILE A 62 -33.61 -5.79 -11.82
CA ILE A 62 -33.26 -6.67 -12.92
C ILE A 62 -33.20 -8.10 -12.38
N VAL A 63 -34.12 -8.93 -12.82
CA VAL A 63 -34.31 -10.27 -12.28
C VAL A 63 -33.86 -11.33 -13.28
N LEU A 64 -32.99 -12.23 -12.85
CA LEU A 64 -32.63 -13.45 -13.57
C LEU A 64 -33.69 -14.53 -13.29
N ASN A 65 -34.73 -14.59 -14.14
CA ASN A 65 -35.83 -15.54 -13.96
C ASN A 65 -35.43 -17.01 -14.15
N LYS A 66 -34.43 -17.27 -15.00
CA LYS A 66 -34.00 -18.64 -15.31
C LYS A 66 -32.55 -18.65 -15.79
N VAL A 67 -31.79 -19.57 -15.27
CA VAL A 67 -30.44 -19.94 -15.76
C VAL A 67 -30.50 -21.37 -16.28
N ALA A 68 -30.08 -21.61 -17.52
CA ALA A 68 -29.93 -22.95 -18.08
C ALA A 68 -28.45 -23.24 -18.34
N ILE A 69 -28.00 -24.38 -17.85
CA ILE A 69 -26.60 -24.84 -18.02
C ILE A 69 -26.59 -25.96 -19.06
N PHE A 70 -25.80 -25.79 -20.10
CA PHE A 70 -25.62 -26.79 -21.17
C PHE A 70 -24.19 -27.31 -21.13
N SER A 71 -24.05 -28.63 -20.95
CA SER A 71 -22.77 -29.30 -21.06
C SER A 71 -22.44 -29.65 -22.50
N LYS A 72 -21.22 -29.36 -22.95
CA LYS A 72 -20.76 -29.66 -24.30
C LYS A 72 -19.55 -30.62 -24.24
N GLY A 73 -19.68 -31.76 -24.90
CA GLY A 73 -18.68 -32.84 -24.92
C GLY A 73 -19.13 -34.08 -24.18
N ASP A 74 -18.70 -35.28 -24.69
CA ASP A 74 -19.16 -36.57 -24.15
C ASP A 74 -18.76 -36.78 -22.67
N GLN A 75 -17.63 -36.23 -22.27
CA GLN A 75 -17.14 -36.27 -20.89
C GLN A 75 -18.06 -35.56 -19.88
N TYR A 76 -18.98 -34.70 -20.35
CA TYR A 76 -19.88 -33.94 -19.49
C TYR A 76 -21.35 -34.39 -19.61
N LYS A 77 -21.67 -35.47 -20.33
CA LYS A 77 -23.05 -35.94 -20.49
C LYS A 77 -23.76 -36.24 -19.16
N HIS A 78 -23.01 -36.65 -18.16
CA HIS A 78 -23.51 -36.96 -16.82
C HIS A 78 -22.88 -36.07 -15.73
N TYR A 79 -22.57 -34.81 -16.10
CA TYR A 79 -21.91 -33.88 -15.18
C TYR A 79 -22.88 -33.42 -14.08
N ASP A 80 -22.61 -33.90 -12.86
CA ASP A 80 -23.29 -33.44 -11.64
C ASP A 80 -22.33 -32.52 -10.87
N ALA A 81 -22.52 -31.21 -11.01
CA ALA A 81 -21.69 -30.21 -10.36
C ALA A 81 -21.74 -30.29 -8.83
N ALA A 82 -22.90 -30.59 -8.27
CA ALA A 82 -23.08 -30.68 -6.82
C ALA A 82 -22.33 -31.87 -6.26
N LYS A 83 -22.47 -33.06 -6.93
CA LYS A 83 -21.74 -34.29 -6.56
C LYS A 83 -20.22 -34.05 -6.65
N ILE A 84 -19.72 -33.51 -7.76
CA ILE A 84 -18.29 -33.26 -7.96
C ILE A 84 -17.75 -32.29 -6.92
N PHE A 85 -18.49 -31.23 -6.59
CA PHE A 85 -18.12 -30.29 -5.55
C PHE A 85 -18.04 -30.96 -4.18
N ASN A 86 -19.04 -31.74 -3.82
CA ASN A 86 -19.08 -32.44 -2.52
C ASN A 86 -17.97 -33.47 -2.39
N ASP A 87 -17.75 -34.27 -3.45
CA ASP A 87 -16.68 -35.26 -3.49
C ASP A 87 -15.27 -34.65 -3.47
N GLY A 88 -15.14 -33.44 -4.03
CA GLY A 88 -13.88 -32.68 -4.08
C GLY A 88 -13.63 -31.75 -2.89
N LYS A 89 -14.63 -31.56 -2.03
CA LYS A 89 -14.57 -30.53 -0.96
C LYS A 89 -13.40 -30.71 0.00
N SER A 90 -13.09 -31.91 0.42
CA SER A 90 -11.92 -32.20 1.28
C SER A 90 -10.61 -31.89 0.60
N LYS A 91 -10.45 -32.27 -0.68
CA LYS A 91 -9.25 -31.96 -1.49
C LYS A 91 -9.08 -30.46 -1.71
N ILE A 92 -10.18 -29.73 -1.90
CA ILE A 92 -10.17 -28.27 -2.04
C ILE A 92 -9.70 -27.63 -0.72
N GLN A 93 -10.17 -28.10 0.42
CA GLN A 93 -9.74 -27.62 1.73
C GLN A 93 -8.25 -27.89 1.99
N ASP A 94 -7.77 -29.09 1.66
CA ASP A 94 -6.36 -29.45 1.84
C ASP A 94 -5.45 -28.66 0.89
N ASN A 95 -5.83 -28.51 -0.37
CA ASN A 95 -5.10 -27.68 -1.34
C ASN A 95 -5.05 -26.21 -0.91
N ASN A 96 -6.15 -25.70 -0.33
CA ASN A 96 -6.20 -24.33 0.17
C ASN A 96 -5.27 -24.13 1.37
N LYS A 97 -5.19 -25.08 2.30
CA LYS A 97 -4.21 -25.05 3.41
C LYS A 97 -2.77 -25.03 2.88
N VAL A 98 -2.45 -25.87 1.92
CA VAL A 98 -1.10 -25.91 1.30
C VAL A 98 -0.80 -24.60 0.59
N TYR A 99 -1.77 -24.04 -0.15
CA TYR A 99 -1.61 -22.76 -0.80
C TYR A 99 -1.38 -21.60 0.18
N LEU A 100 -2.17 -21.54 1.24
CA LEU A 100 -2.04 -20.50 2.27
C LEU A 100 -0.69 -20.62 3.00
N ALA A 101 -0.26 -21.83 3.34
CA ALA A 101 1.05 -22.05 3.96
C ALA A 101 2.21 -21.58 3.06
N LYS A 102 2.15 -21.91 1.76
CA LYS A 102 3.17 -21.43 0.79
C LYS A 102 3.17 -19.91 0.62
N ALA A 103 1.98 -19.31 0.57
CA ALA A 103 1.85 -17.85 0.45
C ALA A 103 2.40 -17.14 1.70
N GLU A 104 2.19 -17.69 2.88
CA GLU A 104 2.72 -17.17 4.14
C GLU A 104 4.26 -17.35 4.21
N GLU A 105 4.78 -18.49 3.79
CA GLU A 105 6.22 -18.74 3.71
C GLU A 105 6.91 -17.75 2.73
N GLU A 106 6.31 -17.54 1.56
CA GLU A 106 6.84 -16.59 0.57
C GLU A 106 6.80 -15.14 1.08
N LYS A 107 5.72 -14.77 1.77
CA LYS A 107 5.61 -13.47 2.42
C LYS A 107 6.70 -13.29 3.47
N LEU A 108 6.88 -14.27 4.35
CA LEU A 108 7.90 -14.22 5.40
C LEU A 108 9.33 -14.19 4.82
N LYS A 109 9.55 -14.89 3.70
CA LYS A 109 10.83 -14.82 2.99
C LYS A 109 11.11 -13.42 2.46
N LYS A 110 10.13 -12.78 1.80
CA LYS A 110 10.25 -11.40 1.30
C LYS A 110 10.50 -10.40 2.44
N GLU A 111 9.81 -10.56 3.56
CA GLU A 111 10.01 -9.71 4.76
C GLU A 111 11.43 -9.87 5.33
N ARG A 112 11.96 -11.08 5.40
CA ARG A 112 13.35 -11.35 5.86
C ARG A 112 14.39 -10.77 4.90
N GLU A 113 14.20 -10.93 3.59
CA GLU A 113 15.08 -10.37 2.57
C GLU A 113 15.07 -8.83 2.62
N PHE A 114 13.90 -8.23 2.80
CA PHE A 114 13.76 -6.79 2.98
C PHE A 114 14.48 -6.31 4.24
N ALA A 115 14.29 -6.98 5.38
CA ALA A 115 14.95 -6.62 6.63
C ALA A 115 16.48 -6.75 6.54
N ALA A 116 17.00 -7.83 5.96
CA ALA A 116 18.43 -8.03 5.77
C ALA A 116 19.05 -6.98 4.84
N ASN A 117 18.35 -6.62 3.76
CA ASN A 117 18.81 -5.57 2.85
C ASN A 117 18.81 -4.20 3.53
N GLN A 118 17.77 -3.88 4.32
CA GLN A 118 17.74 -2.65 5.11
C GLN A 118 18.91 -2.57 6.08
N GLU A 119 19.18 -3.65 6.83
CA GLU A 119 20.26 -3.67 7.82
C GLU A 119 21.61 -3.33 7.19
N LYS A 120 21.91 -3.92 6.04
CA LYS A 120 23.13 -3.62 5.29
C LYS A 120 23.18 -2.13 4.90
N LEU A 121 22.15 -1.62 4.24
CA LEU A 121 22.10 -0.23 3.78
C LEU A 121 22.17 0.78 4.94
N VAL A 122 21.51 0.47 6.06
CA VAL A 122 21.57 1.27 7.29
C VAL A 122 22.99 1.31 7.84
N ASN A 123 23.69 0.17 7.90
CA ASN A 123 25.06 0.12 8.42
C ASN A 123 26.02 0.89 7.52
N ASP A 124 25.84 0.81 6.21
CA ASP A 124 26.64 1.57 5.25
C ASP A 124 26.41 3.08 5.42
N MET A 125 25.15 3.50 5.63
CA MET A 125 24.77 4.91 5.75
C MET A 125 25.18 5.53 7.10
N LYS A 126 25.17 4.77 8.20
CA LYS A 126 25.58 5.23 9.53
C LYS A 126 27.04 5.72 9.57
N ALA A 127 27.86 5.27 8.64
CA ALA A 127 29.27 5.67 8.59
C ALA A 127 29.39 7.20 8.41
N GLY A 128 30.00 7.87 9.40
CA GLY A 128 30.16 9.32 9.42
C GLY A 128 28.94 10.12 9.84
N MET A 129 27.90 9.47 10.37
CA MET A 129 26.78 10.15 11.04
C MET A 129 26.98 10.16 12.57
N GLN A 130 26.36 11.15 13.22
CA GLN A 130 26.25 11.20 14.69
C GLN A 130 24.98 10.48 15.11
N ALA A 131 24.99 9.85 16.29
CA ALA A 131 23.83 9.17 16.86
C ALA A 131 23.34 9.90 18.11
N THR A 132 22.04 9.96 18.27
CA THR A 132 21.40 10.41 19.51
C THR A 132 21.05 9.22 20.40
N PRO A 133 20.76 9.44 21.69
CA PRO A 133 20.35 8.36 22.61
C PRO A 133 19.04 7.65 22.21
N SER A 134 18.17 8.29 21.42
CA SER A 134 16.93 7.68 20.90
C SER A 134 17.17 6.71 19.74
N GLY A 135 18.37 6.73 19.15
CA GLY A 135 18.71 5.95 17.97
C GLY A 135 18.49 6.68 16.64
N LEU A 136 18.21 7.97 16.65
CA LEU A 136 18.26 8.82 15.46
C LEU A 136 19.74 8.99 15.05
N TYR A 137 20.01 8.90 13.74
CA TYR A 137 21.31 9.26 13.18
C TYR A 137 21.15 10.51 12.32
N TYR A 138 22.13 11.41 12.40
CA TYR A 138 22.11 12.65 11.63
C TYR A 138 23.51 13.08 11.19
N LYS A 139 23.56 13.82 10.11
CA LYS A 139 24.78 14.47 9.60
C LYS A 139 24.41 15.85 9.09
N ILE A 140 24.97 16.89 9.71
CA ILE A 140 24.87 18.25 9.19
C ILE A 140 25.72 18.34 7.93
N THR A 141 25.13 18.74 6.83
CA THR A 141 25.77 18.83 5.50
C THR A 141 26.12 20.25 5.13
N LYS A 142 25.43 21.23 5.72
CA LYS A 142 25.75 22.65 5.62
C LYS A 142 25.54 23.30 6.98
N THR A 143 26.53 24.03 7.45
CA THR A 143 26.49 24.76 8.73
C THR A 143 26.24 26.25 8.51
N THR A 144 25.57 26.88 9.47
CA THR A 144 25.33 28.32 9.50
C THR A 144 25.55 28.90 10.91
N SER A 145 25.50 30.21 11.03
CA SER A 145 25.51 30.93 12.32
C SER A 145 24.11 31.30 12.83
N GLY A 146 23.06 30.72 12.23
CA GLY A 146 21.68 30.98 12.61
C GLY A 146 21.32 30.54 14.04
N GLU A 147 20.13 30.90 14.51
CA GLU A 147 19.61 30.44 15.80
C GLU A 147 19.22 28.96 15.74
N THR A 148 19.38 28.25 16.86
CA THR A 148 18.94 26.85 16.96
C THR A 148 17.42 26.81 17.22
N ALA A 149 16.71 25.92 16.53
CA ALA A 149 15.28 25.69 16.72
C ALA A 149 14.97 25.20 18.15
N LYS A 150 13.83 25.64 18.70
CA LYS A 150 13.37 25.26 20.05
C LYS A 150 12.01 24.62 19.94
N ALA A 151 11.73 23.67 20.85
CA ALA A 151 10.42 23.03 20.93
C ALA A 151 9.29 24.08 21.10
N GLY A 152 8.21 23.88 20.38
CA GLY A 152 7.06 24.77 20.32
C GLY A 152 7.15 25.89 19.27
N GLN A 153 8.31 26.12 18.66
CA GLN A 153 8.42 27.09 17.57
C GLN A 153 7.86 26.50 16.25
N THR A 154 7.30 27.38 15.44
CA THR A 154 6.96 27.04 14.04
C THR A 154 8.19 27.22 13.18
N VAL A 155 8.52 26.23 12.40
CA VAL A 155 9.67 26.23 11.50
C VAL A 155 9.25 25.95 10.06
N ALA A 156 9.89 26.63 9.12
CA ALA A 156 9.77 26.35 7.70
C ALA A 156 10.87 25.35 7.29
N VAL A 157 10.50 24.17 6.79
CA VAL A 157 11.43 23.11 6.44
C VAL A 157 11.23 22.66 5.00
N HIS A 158 12.32 22.68 4.24
CA HIS A 158 12.40 21.90 3.01
C HIS A 158 12.90 20.50 3.29
N TYR A 159 12.39 19.50 2.55
CA TYR A 159 12.81 18.12 2.72
C TYR A 159 12.64 17.26 1.47
N ALA A 160 13.43 16.19 1.40
CA ALA A 160 13.23 15.07 0.53
C ALA A 160 13.23 13.78 1.37
N GLY A 161 12.10 13.09 1.43
CA GLY A 161 11.91 11.85 2.17
C GLY A 161 12.06 10.64 1.28
N LYS A 162 12.92 9.70 1.68
CA LYS A 162 13.26 8.47 0.94
C LYS A 162 13.25 7.27 1.87
N LEU A 163 12.94 6.12 1.32
CA LEU A 163 13.27 4.84 1.94
C LEU A 163 14.80 4.64 1.91
N ILE A 164 15.30 3.75 2.75
CA ILE A 164 16.75 3.48 2.82
C ILE A 164 17.35 2.97 1.50
N ASN A 165 16.53 2.37 0.61
CA ASN A 165 16.95 1.93 -0.72
C ASN A 165 16.99 3.06 -1.77
N GLY A 166 16.62 4.30 -1.37
CA GLY A 166 16.63 5.49 -2.21
C GLY A 166 15.29 5.84 -2.86
N ASP A 167 14.26 5.01 -2.73
CA ASP A 167 12.92 5.30 -3.27
C ASP A 167 12.32 6.52 -2.56
N GLU A 168 12.10 7.58 -3.30
CA GLU A 168 11.53 8.83 -2.78
C GLU A 168 10.01 8.70 -2.64
N PHE A 169 9.47 9.07 -1.49
CA PHE A 169 8.04 9.03 -1.22
C PHE A 169 7.42 10.42 -1.03
N ASP A 170 8.22 11.44 -0.69
CA ASP A 170 7.74 12.81 -0.57
C ASP A 170 8.89 13.82 -0.72
N ASN A 171 8.61 15.00 -1.31
CA ASN A 171 9.65 15.98 -1.58
C ASN A 171 9.06 17.40 -1.71
N SER A 172 9.37 18.29 -0.77
CA SER A 172 8.96 19.68 -0.77
C SER A 172 9.72 20.54 -1.77
N PHE A 173 10.97 20.20 -2.11
CA PHE A 173 11.74 20.91 -3.12
C PHE A 173 11.07 20.82 -4.49
N LYS A 174 10.50 19.66 -4.84
CA LYS A 174 9.74 19.46 -6.09
C LYS A 174 8.43 20.25 -6.11
N ARG A 175 7.85 20.55 -4.95
CA ARG A 175 6.66 21.41 -4.81
C ARG A 175 7.00 22.89 -4.82
N GLY A 176 8.28 23.25 -4.72
CA GLY A 176 8.77 24.63 -4.77
C GLY A 176 8.54 25.46 -3.52
N GLN A 177 8.05 24.86 -2.42
CA GLN A 177 7.82 25.59 -1.16
C GLN A 177 8.04 24.68 0.06
N PRO A 178 8.64 25.24 1.15
CA PRO A 178 8.80 24.51 2.40
C PRO A 178 7.44 24.25 3.06
N ILE A 179 7.44 23.40 4.07
CA ILE A 179 6.29 23.23 4.96
C ILE A 179 6.53 23.96 6.27
N ASP A 180 5.48 24.60 6.79
CA ASP A 180 5.49 25.22 8.10
C ASP A 180 4.92 24.25 9.14
N ILE A 181 5.72 23.90 10.15
CA ILE A 181 5.33 22.94 11.17
C ILE A 181 5.75 23.43 12.56
N PRO A 182 4.91 23.23 13.59
CA PRO A 182 5.35 23.34 14.98
C PRO A 182 6.22 22.12 15.31
N ILE A 183 7.45 22.35 15.80
CA ILE A 183 8.43 21.30 16.04
C ILE A 183 8.59 20.96 17.52
N GLY A 184 8.88 19.71 17.86
CA GLY A 184 9.09 19.23 19.23
C GLY A 184 7.81 19.09 20.04
N VAL A 185 6.64 19.02 19.42
CA VAL A 185 5.31 18.95 20.05
C VAL A 185 4.45 17.77 19.61
N GLY A 186 5.01 16.82 18.88
CA GLY A 186 4.34 15.59 18.44
C GLY A 186 3.42 15.76 17.23
N GLN A 187 3.58 16.81 16.45
CA GLN A 187 2.81 17.05 15.24
C GLN A 187 3.37 16.31 14.01
N VAL A 188 4.62 15.87 14.10
CA VAL A 188 5.33 15.12 13.08
C VAL A 188 5.93 13.83 13.67
N ILE A 189 6.54 13.00 12.84
CA ILE A 189 7.22 11.79 13.34
C ILE A 189 8.33 12.18 14.33
N LYS A 190 8.55 11.33 15.33
CA LYS A 190 9.49 11.61 16.44
C LYS A 190 10.90 11.95 15.94
N GLY A 191 11.36 11.29 14.86
CA GLY A 191 12.65 11.57 14.27
C GLY A 191 12.78 12.98 13.71
N TRP A 192 11.69 13.60 13.26
CA TRP A 192 11.66 14.99 12.86
C TRP A 192 11.62 15.92 14.08
N ASP A 193 10.74 15.64 15.04
CA ASP A 193 10.67 16.44 16.28
C ASP A 193 12.02 16.53 16.99
N GLU A 194 12.80 15.46 16.95
CA GLU A 194 14.15 15.44 17.50
C GLU A 194 15.18 16.03 16.54
N GLY A 195 15.20 15.59 15.28
CA GLY A 195 16.24 15.91 14.31
C GLY A 195 16.29 17.38 13.91
N ILE A 196 15.12 18.03 13.75
CA ILE A 196 15.06 19.45 13.38
C ILE A 196 15.53 20.34 14.54
N LEU A 197 15.30 19.92 15.79
CA LEU A 197 15.78 20.67 16.98
C LEU A 197 17.31 20.67 17.11
N LEU A 198 18.02 19.83 16.38
CA LEU A 198 19.48 19.83 16.33
C LEU A 198 20.05 20.87 15.33
N LEU A 199 19.19 21.48 14.51
CA LEU A 199 19.59 22.35 13.43
C LEU A 199 19.46 23.82 13.81
N LYS A 200 20.29 24.63 13.17
CA LYS A 200 20.20 26.09 13.15
C LYS A 200 19.51 26.55 11.86
N GLU A 201 18.93 27.74 11.91
CA GLU A 201 18.35 28.36 10.73
C GLU A 201 19.37 28.46 9.58
N GLY A 202 18.96 27.99 8.40
CA GLY A 202 19.76 27.90 7.19
C GLY A 202 20.65 26.64 7.10
N GLU A 203 20.69 25.78 8.13
CA GLU A 203 21.41 24.50 8.07
C GLU A 203 20.68 23.45 7.27
N THR A 204 21.45 22.56 6.64
CA THR A 204 20.97 21.35 6.01
C THR A 204 21.55 20.12 6.70
N ALA A 205 20.75 19.06 6.77
CA ALA A 205 21.19 17.79 7.34
C ALA A 205 20.53 16.60 6.62
N THR A 206 21.19 15.46 6.71
CA THR A 206 20.57 14.16 6.43
C THR A 206 20.23 13.50 7.75
N LEU A 207 18.97 13.12 7.92
CA LEU A 207 18.44 12.37 9.05
C LEU A 207 18.21 10.92 8.61
N LEU A 208 18.76 9.95 9.35
CA LEU A 208 18.46 8.54 9.19
C LEU A 208 17.63 8.08 10.39
N ILE A 209 16.36 7.85 10.14
CA ILE A 209 15.32 7.69 11.16
C ILE A 209 14.94 6.21 11.27
N PRO A 210 15.13 5.58 12.45
CA PRO A 210 14.70 4.21 12.67
C PRO A 210 13.18 4.09 12.71
N PRO A 211 12.62 2.91 12.46
CA PRO A 211 11.17 2.70 12.43
C PRO A 211 10.43 3.21 13.68
N ALA A 212 11.00 3.04 14.87
CA ALA A 212 10.40 3.48 16.13
C ALA A 212 10.24 5.01 16.27
N LEU A 213 11.03 5.77 15.53
CA LEU A 213 10.97 7.24 15.44
C LEU A 213 10.27 7.72 14.15
N GLY A 214 9.89 6.80 13.28
CA GLY A 214 9.16 7.02 12.04
C GLY A 214 7.72 6.49 12.10
N TYR A 215 7.36 5.61 11.16
CA TYR A 215 6.00 5.06 11.02
C TYR A 215 5.82 3.66 11.62
N GLY A 216 6.85 3.09 12.26
CA GLY A 216 6.80 1.84 13.01
C GLY A 216 6.35 0.63 12.22
N GLU A 217 5.70 -0.30 12.92
CA GLU A 217 5.21 -1.58 12.36
C GLU A 217 4.05 -1.42 11.37
N ARG A 218 3.40 -0.26 11.33
CA ARG A 218 2.25 -0.03 10.44
C ARG A 218 2.66 0.48 9.07
N GLY A 219 3.81 1.17 8.97
CA GLY A 219 4.15 1.93 7.77
C GLY A 219 3.17 3.07 7.51
N ALA A 220 3.14 3.61 6.30
CA ALA A 220 2.21 4.69 5.92
C ALA A 220 1.84 4.67 4.45
N GLY A 221 0.56 4.94 4.17
CA GLY A 221 0.02 5.26 2.84
C GLY A 221 0.27 4.23 1.73
N GLY A 222 0.63 3.00 2.07
CA GLY A 222 1.00 1.98 1.08
C GLY A 222 2.34 2.22 0.37
N VAL A 223 3.01 3.35 0.64
CA VAL A 223 4.31 3.70 0.06
C VAL A 223 5.48 3.53 1.04
N ILE A 224 5.22 3.59 2.35
CA ILE A 224 6.20 3.33 3.40
C ILE A 224 5.90 1.97 4.02
N PRO A 225 6.74 0.96 3.78
CA PRO A 225 6.55 -0.38 4.33
C PRO A 225 6.60 -0.43 5.86
N PRO A 226 6.03 -1.47 6.49
CA PRO A 226 6.27 -1.78 7.89
C PRO A 226 7.75 -1.85 8.23
N ASN A 227 8.13 -1.30 9.36
CA ASN A 227 9.50 -1.29 9.88
C ASN A 227 10.54 -0.68 8.93
N ALA A 228 10.13 0.27 8.08
CA ALA A 228 11.05 0.96 7.18
C ALA A 228 11.92 1.98 7.92
N TRP A 229 13.22 1.95 7.63
CA TRP A 229 14.12 3.05 7.93
C TRP A 229 13.92 4.16 6.89
N LEU A 230 13.94 5.39 7.36
CA LEU A 230 13.70 6.56 6.52
C LEU A 230 14.95 7.43 6.45
N VAL A 231 15.17 8.00 5.28
CA VAL A 231 16.21 8.99 5.04
C VAL A 231 15.55 10.30 4.67
N PHE A 232 15.83 11.36 5.41
CA PHE A 232 15.36 12.69 5.08
C PHE A 232 16.55 13.62 4.88
N ASP A 233 16.65 14.19 3.69
CA ASP A 233 17.48 15.37 3.47
C ASP A 233 16.61 16.58 3.82
N VAL A 234 17.02 17.37 4.80
CA VAL A 234 16.24 18.50 5.34
C VAL A 234 17.03 19.80 5.29
N GLU A 235 16.32 20.90 5.10
CA GLU A 235 16.83 22.25 5.25
C GLU A 235 15.91 23.03 6.20
N LEU A 236 16.44 23.53 7.31
CA LEU A 236 15.74 24.43 8.20
C LEU A 236 15.81 25.84 7.62
N VAL A 237 14.80 26.22 6.85
CA VAL A 237 14.80 27.48 6.10
C VAL A 237 14.64 28.69 7.00
N LYS A 238 13.70 28.59 7.97
CA LYS A 238 13.36 29.72 8.85
C LYS A 238 12.73 29.25 10.16
N ILE A 239 13.02 29.99 11.22
CA ILE A 239 12.36 29.87 12.53
C ILE A 239 11.40 31.05 12.68
N SER A 240 10.10 30.76 12.82
CA SER A 240 9.10 31.81 13.11
C SER A 240 9.08 32.11 14.60
N LYS A 241 9.10 33.39 14.91
CA LYS A 241 9.07 33.89 16.30
C LYS A 241 7.69 33.77 16.91
#